data_5d235bd6ff0d796fd48dd2a0d190e80b
#
_entry.id   5d235bd6ff0d796fd48dd2a0d190e80b
#
_cell.length_a   1.000
_cell.length_b   1.000
_cell.length_c   1.000
_cell.angle_alpha   90.00
_cell.angle_beta   90.00
_cell.angle_gamma   90.00
#
_symmetry.space_group_name_H-M   'P 1'
#
loop_
_entity.id
_entity.type
_entity.pdbx_description
1 polymer ?
#
loop_
_entity_poly.entity_id
_entity_poly.type
_entity_poly.pdbx_seq_one_letter_code
_entity_poly.pdbx_strand_id
1 'polypeptide(L)'
;MKLPPVLSSRHKEAIFLMKRMLCVLLTLLLCAASAQADAVLDTVDYDNAAEISTKSQDGLYLYVVLEDGTAGITGYLGDETALVIPSVLDDLLVTAIGAYAFEYAALTSIVIPEGVTVIDRKAFAAASALKEITLPSTLREIGEEAFIGCALEKVTLPEGVETLGERAFSCCGQLKTITLPNTLRRMGYGVFAECDALWGLTLPASLTEIDGNPIPAIPLSRHFFANSLRIAPDNPVLRIENQMLLAGDTVICAARDVRDVTVPEGITTIGRG
;
A
#
# COMPACT_ATOMS: atom_id res chain seq x y z
N MET A 1 10.11 -1.51 -54.16
CA MET A 1 9.73 -1.87 -52.80
C MET A 1 8.56 -0.96 -52.39
N LYS A 2 7.29 -1.44 -52.36
CA LYS A 2 6.13 -0.61 -52.05
C LYS A 2 5.90 -0.66 -50.54
N LEU A 3 5.85 0.49 -49.90
CA LEU A 3 5.48 0.62 -48.47
C LEU A 3 4.01 0.15 -48.29
N PRO A 4 3.69 -0.53 -47.19
CA PRO A 4 2.30 -0.93 -46.90
C PRO A 4 1.44 0.31 -46.68
N PRO A 5 0.14 0.25 -47.01
CA PRO A 5 -0.76 1.38 -46.90
C PRO A 5 -0.97 1.77 -45.43
N VAL A 6 -0.79 3.06 -45.14
CA VAL A 6 -1.09 3.65 -43.84
C VAL A 6 -2.62 3.53 -43.61
N LEU A 7 -3.01 2.78 -42.61
CA LEU A 7 -4.42 2.65 -42.17
C LEU A 7 -5.00 4.04 -41.85
N SER A 8 -6.15 4.36 -42.42
CA SER A 8 -6.84 5.62 -42.18
C SER A 8 -7.29 5.76 -40.73
N SER A 9 -7.39 6.97 -40.19
CA SER A 9 -7.79 7.27 -38.81
C SER A 9 -9.08 6.53 -38.39
N ARG A 10 -10.05 6.40 -39.31
CA ARG A 10 -11.29 5.65 -39.08
C ARG A 10 -11.07 4.14 -38.82
N HIS A 11 -10.07 3.53 -39.45
CA HIS A 11 -9.75 2.13 -39.20
C HIS A 11 -9.07 1.94 -37.83
N LYS A 12 -8.27 2.92 -37.41
CA LYS A 12 -7.66 2.88 -36.06
C LYS A 12 -8.70 3.03 -34.96
N GLU A 13 -9.69 3.93 -35.14
CA GLU A 13 -10.81 4.09 -34.21
C GLU A 13 -11.71 2.86 -34.15
N ALA A 14 -12.01 2.22 -35.30
CA ALA A 14 -12.80 1.00 -35.32
C ALA A 14 -12.10 -0.18 -34.63
N ILE A 15 -10.78 -0.32 -34.79
CA ILE A 15 -9.97 -1.34 -34.10
C ILE A 15 -9.92 -1.05 -32.60
N PHE A 16 -9.82 0.23 -32.21
CA PHE A 16 -9.83 0.66 -30.81
C PHE A 16 -11.18 0.39 -30.13
N LEU A 17 -12.29 0.73 -30.79
CA LEU A 17 -13.64 0.41 -30.30
C LEU A 17 -13.91 -1.10 -30.21
N MET A 18 -13.44 -1.87 -31.18
CA MET A 18 -13.61 -3.34 -31.19
C MET A 18 -12.80 -4.00 -30.06
N LYS A 19 -11.59 -3.51 -29.78
CA LYS A 19 -10.81 -3.94 -28.61
C LYS A 19 -11.49 -3.58 -27.29
N ARG A 20 -12.06 -2.37 -27.17
CA ARG A 20 -12.84 -1.96 -26.00
C ARG A 20 -14.07 -2.82 -25.76
N MET A 21 -14.84 -3.12 -26.82
CA MET A 21 -15.99 -4.03 -26.73
C MET A 21 -15.59 -5.46 -26.34
N LEU A 22 -14.47 -5.95 -26.87
CA LEU A 22 -13.98 -7.29 -26.54
C LEU A 22 -13.50 -7.37 -25.08
N CYS A 23 -12.83 -6.35 -24.55
CA CYS A 23 -12.45 -6.26 -23.13
C CYS A 23 -13.70 -6.22 -22.24
N VAL A 24 -14.69 -5.40 -22.54
CA VAL A 24 -15.94 -5.31 -21.75
C VAL A 24 -16.71 -6.63 -21.77
N LEU A 25 -16.75 -7.35 -22.92
CA LEU A 25 -17.37 -8.69 -22.97
C LEU A 25 -16.59 -9.74 -22.17
N LEU A 26 -15.25 -9.70 -22.20
CA LEU A 26 -14.43 -10.63 -21.42
C LEU A 26 -14.56 -10.37 -19.91
N THR A 27 -14.62 -9.09 -19.47
CA THR A 27 -14.82 -8.74 -18.06
C THR A 27 -16.21 -9.15 -17.55
N LEU A 28 -17.26 -9.03 -18.38
CA LEU A 28 -18.60 -9.49 -18.02
C LEU A 28 -18.74 -11.03 -17.96
N LEU A 29 -17.94 -11.77 -18.73
CA LEU A 29 -17.90 -13.26 -18.66
C LEU A 29 -17.08 -13.77 -17.44
N LEU A 30 -16.07 -13.01 -16.98
CA LEU A 30 -15.23 -13.35 -15.82
C LEU A 30 -15.86 -12.95 -14.48
N CYS A 31 -16.77 -11.96 -14.44
CA CYS A 31 -17.52 -11.58 -13.23
C CYS A 31 -18.57 -12.60 -12.78
N ALA A 32 -18.87 -13.64 -13.56
CA ALA A 32 -19.84 -14.68 -13.21
C ALA A 32 -19.23 -15.89 -12.49
N ALA A 33 -17.93 -15.91 -12.24
CA ALA A 33 -17.25 -17.01 -11.55
C ALA A 33 -16.47 -16.50 -10.34
N SER A 34 -17.14 -16.53 -9.19
CA SER A 34 -16.62 -16.66 -7.81
C SER A 34 -15.49 -15.75 -7.31
N ALA A 35 -15.80 -14.94 -6.32
CA ALA A 35 -15.09 -14.79 -5.03
C ALA A 35 -13.59 -15.20 -5.03
N GLN A 36 -12.73 -14.45 -5.69
CA GLN A 36 -11.30 -14.39 -5.43
C GLN A 36 -10.78 -13.03 -5.88
N ALA A 37 -10.88 -12.05 -4.98
CA ALA A 37 -10.38 -10.68 -5.20
C ALA A 37 -8.88 -10.54 -4.84
N ASP A 38 -8.14 -11.64 -4.81
CA ASP A 38 -6.74 -11.67 -4.35
C ASP A 38 -5.70 -11.82 -5.49
N ALA A 39 -6.05 -11.61 -6.75
CA ALA A 39 -5.14 -11.97 -7.84
C ALA A 39 -5.01 -10.94 -8.98
N VAL A 40 -5.20 -9.65 -8.76
CA VAL A 40 -5.17 -8.67 -9.88
C VAL A 40 -3.84 -7.91 -10.01
N LEU A 41 -2.93 -7.99 -9.03
CA LEU A 41 -1.67 -7.23 -9.05
C LEU A 41 -0.41 -8.05 -9.41
N ASP A 42 -0.51 -9.37 -9.49
CA ASP A 42 0.63 -10.26 -9.80
C ASP A 42 1.00 -10.32 -11.30
N THR A 43 0.34 -9.56 -12.18
CA THR A 43 0.53 -9.70 -13.64
C THR A 43 1.42 -8.66 -14.29
N VAL A 44 1.78 -7.58 -13.60
CA VAL A 44 2.80 -6.65 -14.11
C VAL A 44 4.14 -7.02 -13.49
N ASP A 45 5.03 -7.60 -14.28
CA ASP A 45 6.43 -7.81 -13.91
C ASP A 45 7.14 -6.43 -13.87
N TYR A 46 7.03 -5.76 -12.72
CA TYR A 46 7.63 -4.45 -12.49
C TYR A 46 9.16 -4.47 -12.52
N ASP A 47 9.79 -5.63 -12.41
CA ASP A 47 11.25 -5.76 -12.55
C ASP A 47 11.69 -5.46 -14.00
N ASN A 48 10.76 -5.59 -14.98
CA ASN A 48 10.94 -5.19 -16.38
C ASN A 48 10.10 -3.95 -16.76
N ALA A 49 9.45 -3.28 -15.82
CA ALA A 49 8.57 -2.14 -16.10
C ALA A 49 9.24 -1.01 -16.88
N ALA A 50 10.54 -0.77 -16.65
CA ALA A 50 11.29 0.25 -17.37
C ALA A 50 11.37 -0.03 -18.89
N GLU A 51 11.37 -1.30 -19.32
CA GLU A 51 11.44 -1.68 -20.74
C GLU A 51 10.09 -1.55 -21.47
N ILE A 52 8.97 -1.66 -20.73
CA ILE A 52 7.61 -1.64 -21.29
C ILE A 52 6.87 -0.32 -21.03
N SER A 53 7.46 0.59 -20.25
CA SER A 53 6.84 1.85 -19.89
C SER A 53 6.73 2.81 -21.07
N THR A 54 5.59 3.47 -21.17
CA THR A 54 5.33 4.55 -22.11
C THR A 54 5.63 5.88 -21.42
N LYS A 55 6.28 6.80 -22.16
CA LYS A 55 6.47 8.17 -21.68
C LYS A 55 5.26 9.00 -21.99
N SER A 56 4.72 9.73 -21.00
CA SER A 56 3.58 10.64 -21.17
C SER A 56 3.86 11.76 -22.18
N GLN A 57 2.81 12.33 -22.78
CA GLN A 57 2.93 13.38 -23.79
C GLN A 57 3.61 14.64 -23.25
N ASP A 58 3.42 14.98 -21.96
CA ASP A 58 4.09 16.08 -21.28
C ASP A 58 5.55 15.77 -20.96
N GLY A 59 5.96 14.50 -21.09
CA GLY A 59 7.32 14.03 -20.86
C GLY A 59 7.71 13.88 -19.39
N LEU A 60 6.76 14.01 -18.44
CA LEU A 60 7.05 14.00 -17.00
C LEU A 60 6.87 12.63 -16.35
N TYR A 61 6.05 11.75 -16.93
CA TYR A 61 5.75 10.45 -16.33
C TYR A 61 6.14 9.29 -17.23
N LEU A 62 6.52 8.19 -16.61
CA LEU A 62 6.52 6.87 -17.20
C LEU A 62 5.30 6.10 -16.68
N TYR A 63 4.61 5.38 -17.55
CA TYR A 63 3.43 4.61 -17.17
C TYR A 63 3.27 3.35 -18.03
N VAL A 64 2.52 2.40 -17.53
CA VAL A 64 2.04 1.23 -18.27
C VAL A 64 0.52 1.28 -18.37
N VAL A 65 -0.01 0.70 -19.44
CA VAL A 65 -1.46 0.50 -19.58
C VAL A 65 -1.82 -0.83 -18.93
N LEU A 66 -2.65 -0.76 -17.89
CA LEU A 66 -3.12 -1.92 -17.15
C LEU A 66 -4.17 -2.71 -17.95
N GLU A 67 -4.50 -3.93 -17.52
CA GLU A 67 -5.44 -4.80 -18.21
C GLU A 67 -6.85 -4.20 -18.36
N ASP A 68 -7.26 -3.39 -17.37
CA ASP A 68 -8.54 -2.66 -17.38
C ASP A 68 -8.55 -1.42 -18.26
N GLY A 69 -7.42 -1.11 -18.92
CA GLY A 69 -7.24 0.04 -19.80
C GLY A 69 -6.94 1.34 -19.05
N THR A 70 -6.60 1.29 -17.77
CA THR A 70 -6.15 2.43 -16.97
C THR A 70 -4.63 2.58 -16.99
N ALA A 71 -4.07 3.60 -16.35
CA ALA A 71 -2.64 3.85 -16.25
C ALA A 71 -2.10 3.51 -14.85
N GLY A 72 -1.01 2.74 -14.81
CA GLY A 72 -0.15 2.59 -13.65
C GLY A 72 1.14 3.39 -13.83
N ILE A 73 1.42 4.37 -12.95
CA ILE A 73 2.64 5.17 -13.02
C ILE A 73 3.83 4.30 -12.60
N THR A 74 4.87 4.25 -13.43
CA THR A 74 6.11 3.49 -13.20
C THR A 74 7.33 4.37 -13.00
N GLY A 75 7.21 5.69 -13.18
CA GLY A 75 8.30 6.62 -12.91
C GLY A 75 7.92 8.08 -13.08
N TYR A 76 8.72 8.96 -12.50
CA TYR A 76 8.61 10.40 -12.61
C TYR A 76 9.96 10.99 -13.10
N LEU A 77 9.92 11.80 -14.13
CA LEU A 77 11.09 12.37 -14.81
C LEU A 77 11.29 13.85 -14.56
N GLY A 78 10.36 14.48 -13.81
CA GLY A 78 10.43 15.89 -13.44
C GLY A 78 11.36 16.14 -12.26
N ASP A 79 11.54 17.42 -11.92
CA ASP A 79 12.39 17.92 -10.84
C ASP A 79 11.60 18.66 -9.73
N GLU A 80 10.28 18.64 -9.78
CA GLU A 80 9.44 19.25 -8.75
C GLU A 80 9.58 18.52 -7.41
N THR A 81 9.67 19.30 -6.33
CA THR A 81 9.75 18.75 -4.97
C THR A 81 8.40 18.67 -4.28
N ALA A 82 7.40 19.41 -4.76
CA ALA A 82 6.00 19.35 -4.32
C ALA A 82 5.13 18.95 -5.52
N LEU A 83 4.70 17.70 -5.55
CA LEU A 83 4.07 17.10 -6.72
C LEU A 83 2.59 16.85 -6.50
N VAL A 84 1.77 17.22 -7.48
CA VAL A 84 0.38 16.79 -7.61
C VAL A 84 0.28 15.86 -8.80
N ILE A 85 0.07 14.57 -8.57
CA ILE A 85 -0.08 13.59 -9.64
C ILE A 85 -1.43 13.85 -10.36
N PRO A 86 -1.45 13.91 -11.70
CA PRO A 86 -2.70 14.07 -12.45
C PRO A 86 -3.55 12.80 -12.34
N SER A 87 -4.88 12.96 -12.29
CA SER A 87 -5.82 11.82 -12.30
C SER A 87 -5.98 11.16 -13.67
N VAL A 88 -5.44 11.80 -14.72
CA VAL A 88 -5.50 11.33 -16.12
C VAL A 88 -4.15 11.57 -16.77
N LEU A 89 -3.58 10.56 -17.41
CA LEU A 89 -2.40 10.63 -18.26
C LEU A 89 -2.76 10.14 -19.65
N ASP A 90 -2.53 10.98 -20.68
CA ASP A 90 -2.74 10.61 -22.09
C ASP A 90 -4.13 9.98 -22.34
N ASP A 91 -5.18 10.57 -21.76
CA ASP A 91 -6.58 10.12 -21.80
C ASP A 91 -6.87 8.83 -20.98
N LEU A 92 -5.91 8.33 -20.20
CA LEU A 92 -6.09 7.16 -19.33
C LEU A 92 -6.22 7.60 -17.87
N LEU A 93 -7.18 7.01 -17.14
CA LEU A 93 -7.32 7.22 -15.70
C LEU A 93 -6.11 6.61 -14.98
N VAL A 94 -5.53 7.35 -14.04
CA VAL A 94 -4.46 6.86 -13.18
C VAL A 94 -5.09 6.10 -12.01
N THR A 95 -4.83 4.79 -11.93
CA THR A 95 -5.41 3.92 -10.89
C THR A 95 -4.39 3.22 -10.02
N ALA A 96 -3.10 3.27 -10.38
CA ALA A 96 -2.03 2.68 -9.60
C ALA A 96 -0.77 3.55 -9.59
N ILE A 97 -0.06 3.54 -8.46
CA ILE A 97 1.33 3.94 -8.37
C ILE A 97 2.15 2.65 -8.33
N GLY A 98 2.87 2.37 -9.40
CA GLY A 98 3.60 1.12 -9.60
C GLY A 98 4.85 1.01 -8.74
N ALA A 99 5.42 -0.18 -8.73
CA ALA A 99 6.61 -0.49 -7.95
C ALA A 99 7.78 0.43 -8.35
N TYR A 100 8.51 0.93 -7.34
CA TYR A 100 9.68 1.82 -7.48
C TYR A 100 9.42 3.17 -8.16
N ALA A 101 8.16 3.54 -8.48
CA ALA A 101 7.83 4.71 -9.31
C ALA A 101 8.44 6.04 -8.85
N PHE A 102 8.61 6.22 -7.55
CA PHE A 102 9.20 7.40 -6.90
C PHE A 102 10.31 7.01 -5.92
N GLU A 103 10.96 5.86 -6.12
CA GLU A 103 12.06 5.43 -5.27
C GLU A 103 13.20 6.46 -5.33
N TYR A 104 13.76 6.83 -4.16
CA TYR A 104 14.78 7.87 -4.00
C TYR A 104 14.37 9.27 -4.49
N ALA A 105 13.09 9.52 -4.78
CA ALA A 105 12.65 10.82 -5.27
C ALA A 105 12.91 11.93 -4.25
N ALA A 106 13.38 13.10 -4.72
CA ALA A 106 13.65 14.27 -3.89
C ALA A 106 12.38 15.08 -3.58
N LEU A 107 11.23 14.41 -3.46
CA LEU A 107 9.93 15.01 -3.14
C LEU A 107 9.87 15.40 -1.67
N THR A 108 9.33 16.58 -1.37
CA THR A 108 9.00 17.02 -0.01
C THR A 108 7.52 16.80 0.33
N SER A 109 6.65 16.88 -0.69
CA SER A 109 5.23 16.60 -0.57
C SER A 109 4.67 16.01 -1.85
N ILE A 110 3.62 15.18 -1.70
CA ILE A 110 2.93 14.58 -2.84
C ILE A 110 1.43 14.46 -2.58
N VAL A 111 0.64 14.71 -3.63
CA VAL A 111 -0.80 14.48 -3.65
C VAL A 111 -1.10 13.36 -4.65
N ILE A 112 -1.63 12.25 -4.16
CA ILE A 112 -2.11 11.12 -4.96
C ILE A 112 -3.56 11.38 -5.35
N PRO A 113 -3.94 11.30 -6.64
CA PRO A 113 -5.28 11.65 -7.09
C PRO A 113 -6.32 10.60 -6.71
N GLU A 114 -7.58 11.03 -6.65
CA GLU A 114 -8.71 10.10 -6.60
C GLU A 114 -8.72 9.21 -7.85
N GLY A 115 -9.10 7.94 -7.66
CA GLY A 115 -9.01 6.88 -8.66
C GLY A 115 -7.88 5.90 -8.37
N VAL A 116 -6.79 6.32 -7.72
CA VAL A 116 -5.71 5.42 -7.31
C VAL A 116 -6.20 4.48 -6.21
N THR A 117 -6.09 3.19 -6.46
CA THR A 117 -6.51 2.12 -5.53
C THR A 117 -5.33 1.40 -4.90
N VAL A 118 -4.15 1.46 -5.53
CA VAL A 118 -2.95 0.74 -5.09
C VAL A 118 -1.73 1.65 -5.15
N ILE A 119 -0.92 1.58 -4.10
CA ILE A 119 0.46 2.06 -4.06
C ILE A 119 1.32 0.80 -3.87
N ASP A 120 2.09 0.45 -4.90
CA ASP A 120 2.76 -0.84 -5.00
C ASP A 120 4.11 -0.86 -4.25
N ARG A 121 4.79 -2.03 -4.31
CA ARG A 121 6.07 -2.31 -3.65
C ARG A 121 7.08 -1.21 -3.91
N LYS A 122 7.68 -0.66 -2.82
CA LYS A 122 8.75 0.34 -2.88
C LYS A 122 8.44 1.61 -3.66
N ALA A 123 7.16 1.90 -3.91
CA ALA A 123 6.75 3.04 -4.73
C ALA A 123 7.40 4.37 -4.31
N PHE A 124 7.62 4.59 -3.03
CA PHE A 124 8.28 5.77 -2.46
C PHE A 124 9.48 5.41 -1.58
N ALA A 125 10.07 4.22 -1.76
CA ALA A 125 11.17 3.77 -0.92
C ALA A 125 12.32 4.77 -0.93
N ALA A 126 12.87 5.06 0.25
CA ALA A 126 13.97 5.99 0.45
C ALA A 126 13.74 7.41 -0.13
N ALA A 127 12.49 7.84 -0.31
CA ALA A 127 12.17 9.24 -0.55
C ALA A 127 12.39 10.05 0.74
N SER A 128 13.66 10.21 1.12
CA SER A 128 14.10 10.68 2.43
C SER A 128 13.76 12.15 2.74
N ALA A 129 13.29 12.91 1.76
CA ALA A 129 12.81 14.28 1.91
C ALA A 129 11.27 14.35 2.06
N LEU A 130 10.52 13.26 1.80
CA LEU A 130 9.07 13.22 1.75
C LEU A 130 8.48 13.33 3.17
N LYS A 131 7.90 14.49 3.48
CA LYS A 131 7.31 14.82 4.79
C LYS A 131 5.80 14.74 4.80
N GLU A 132 5.17 15.05 3.67
CA GLU A 132 3.72 15.17 3.55
C GLU A 132 3.19 14.35 2.39
N ILE A 133 2.12 13.62 2.63
CA ILE A 133 1.40 12.87 1.62
C ILE A 133 -0.10 13.05 1.79
N THR A 134 -0.80 13.29 0.69
CA THR A 134 -2.26 13.23 0.62
C THR A 134 -2.66 11.97 -0.14
N LEU A 135 -3.40 11.09 0.53
CA LEU A 135 -3.88 9.83 0.00
C LEU A 135 -5.34 9.93 -0.43
N PRO A 136 -5.73 9.31 -1.56
CA PRO A 136 -7.10 9.34 -2.06
C PRO A 136 -8.04 8.44 -1.26
N SER A 137 -9.34 8.77 -1.23
CA SER A 137 -10.35 7.94 -0.57
C SER A 137 -10.57 6.58 -1.25
N THR A 138 -10.15 6.48 -2.50
CA THR A 138 -10.22 5.25 -3.31
C THR A 138 -9.13 4.21 -2.97
N LEU A 139 -8.11 4.57 -2.19
CA LEU A 139 -6.99 3.70 -1.87
C LEU A 139 -7.45 2.46 -1.07
N ARG A 140 -6.95 1.28 -1.50
CA ARG A 140 -7.27 -0.03 -0.89
C ARG A 140 -6.03 -0.73 -0.35
N GLU A 141 -4.89 -0.56 -1.01
CA GLU A 141 -3.68 -1.30 -0.71
C GLU A 141 -2.45 -0.41 -0.74
N ILE A 142 -1.57 -0.63 0.25
CA ILE A 142 -0.21 -0.09 0.30
C ILE A 142 0.72 -1.29 0.36
N GLY A 143 1.56 -1.44 -0.67
CA GLY A 143 2.43 -2.59 -0.90
C GLY A 143 3.64 -2.67 0.04
N GLU A 144 4.44 -3.71 -0.17
CA GLU A 144 5.68 -3.99 0.55
C GLU A 144 6.66 -2.82 0.44
N GLU A 145 7.21 -2.37 1.58
CA GLU A 145 8.22 -1.31 1.67
C GLU A 145 7.84 0.00 0.95
N ALA A 146 6.55 0.23 0.67
CA ALA A 146 6.09 1.34 -0.17
C ALA A 146 6.61 2.71 0.29
N PHE A 147 6.73 2.95 1.59
CA PHE A 147 7.22 4.19 2.20
C PHE A 147 8.44 3.97 3.11
N ILE A 148 9.18 2.87 2.93
CA ILE A 148 10.35 2.60 3.77
C ILE A 148 11.34 3.76 3.71
N GLY A 149 11.81 4.23 4.87
CA GLY A 149 12.82 5.29 4.95
C GLY A 149 12.37 6.70 4.55
N CYS A 150 11.05 6.95 4.47
CA CYS A 150 10.51 8.29 4.25
C CYS A 150 10.60 9.17 5.51
N ALA A 151 10.65 10.50 5.33
CA ALA A 151 10.65 11.49 6.41
C ALA A 151 9.23 11.92 6.83
N LEU A 152 8.20 11.12 6.55
CA LEU A 152 6.82 11.41 6.90
C LEU A 152 6.67 11.71 8.39
N GLU A 153 5.99 12.81 8.73
CA GLU A 153 5.76 13.19 10.13
C GLU A 153 4.39 12.78 10.65
N LYS A 154 3.39 12.83 9.77
CA LYS A 154 2.01 12.44 10.08
C LYS A 154 1.37 11.81 8.85
N VAL A 155 0.68 10.68 9.06
CA VAL A 155 -0.08 10.00 8.02
C VAL A 155 -1.50 9.72 8.50
N THR A 156 -2.49 9.97 7.65
CA THR A 156 -3.86 9.52 7.85
C THR A 156 -4.22 8.61 6.70
N LEU A 157 -4.38 7.33 6.98
CA LEU A 157 -4.85 6.38 5.99
C LEU A 157 -6.35 6.56 5.81
N PRO A 158 -6.84 6.66 4.57
CA PRO A 158 -8.27 6.83 4.30
C PRO A 158 -9.07 5.58 4.68
N GLU A 159 -10.33 5.77 5.03
CA GLU A 159 -11.26 4.67 5.14
C GLU A 159 -11.38 3.98 3.77
N GLY A 160 -11.19 2.68 3.76
CA GLY A 160 -11.11 1.90 2.52
C GLY A 160 -9.79 1.15 2.37
N VAL A 161 -8.72 1.58 3.02
CA VAL A 161 -7.46 0.81 3.05
C VAL A 161 -7.70 -0.47 3.86
N GLU A 162 -7.44 -1.60 3.22
CA GLU A 162 -7.66 -2.93 3.78
C GLU A 162 -6.34 -3.66 4.08
N THR A 163 -5.28 -3.31 3.35
CA THR A 163 -4.00 -4.02 3.44
C THR A 163 -2.81 -3.06 3.52
N LEU A 164 -1.89 -3.35 4.45
CA LEU A 164 -0.55 -2.80 4.52
C LEU A 164 0.46 -3.93 4.32
N GLY A 165 1.31 -3.82 3.31
CA GLY A 165 2.36 -4.77 2.99
C GLY A 165 3.47 -4.83 4.04
N GLU A 166 4.37 -5.80 3.89
CA GLU A 166 5.54 -5.94 4.75
C GLU A 166 6.37 -4.65 4.75
N ARG A 167 6.76 -4.18 5.94
CA ARG A 167 7.62 -3.01 6.15
C ARG A 167 7.14 -1.71 5.46
N ALA A 168 5.85 -1.59 5.16
CA ALA A 168 5.30 -0.49 4.36
C ALA A 168 5.71 0.91 4.85
N PHE A 169 5.86 1.12 6.15
CA PHE A 169 6.33 2.37 6.77
C PHE A 169 7.58 2.17 7.63
N SER A 170 8.34 1.09 7.42
CA SER A 170 9.56 0.82 8.21
C SER A 170 10.58 1.95 8.03
N CYS A 171 11.41 2.19 9.06
CA CYS A 171 12.44 3.23 9.07
C CYS A 171 11.92 4.68 8.85
N CYS A 172 10.62 4.93 9.04
CA CYS A 172 10.07 6.28 9.06
C CYS A 172 10.34 6.94 10.42
N GLY A 173 11.61 7.24 10.72
CA GLY A 173 12.06 7.71 12.03
C GLY A 173 11.45 9.04 12.49
N GLN A 174 10.85 9.82 11.59
CA GLN A 174 10.17 11.10 11.90
C GLN A 174 8.66 10.93 12.09
N LEU A 175 8.08 9.75 11.83
CA LEU A 175 6.65 9.51 11.89
C LEU A 175 6.16 9.55 13.34
N LYS A 176 5.48 10.63 13.70
CA LYS A 176 4.95 10.89 15.05
C LYS A 176 3.59 10.26 15.27
N THR A 177 2.74 10.33 14.24
CA THR A 177 1.35 9.83 14.32
C THR A 177 0.94 9.19 13.00
N ILE A 178 0.25 8.07 13.10
CA ILE A 178 -0.48 7.46 12.00
C ILE A 178 -1.88 7.07 12.45
N THR A 179 -2.88 7.40 11.63
CA THR A 179 -4.27 6.98 11.86
C THR A 179 -4.56 5.81 10.93
N LEU A 180 -4.93 4.67 11.52
CA LEU A 180 -5.32 3.47 10.78
C LEU A 180 -6.85 3.46 10.62
N PRO A 181 -7.38 3.07 9.44
CA PRO A 181 -8.81 3.04 9.19
C PRO A 181 -9.49 1.82 9.82
N ASN A 182 -10.81 1.93 10.03
CA ASN A 182 -11.61 0.81 10.53
C ASN A 182 -11.85 -0.29 9.48
N THR A 183 -11.36 -0.12 8.28
CA THR A 183 -11.43 -1.12 7.21
C THR A 183 -10.17 -1.99 7.13
N LEU A 184 -9.09 -1.63 7.84
CA LEU A 184 -7.83 -2.35 7.78
C LEU A 184 -7.99 -3.77 8.34
N ARG A 185 -7.67 -4.77 7.53
CA ARG A 185 -7.79 -6.20 7.83
C ARG A 185 -6.46 -6.91 7.94
N ARG A 186 -5.48 -6.50 7.13
CA ARG A 186 -4.18 -7.18 7.02
C ARG A 186 -3.02 -6.20 7.20
N MET A 187 -2.03 -6.62 7.97
CA MET A 187 -0.74 -5.93 8.10
C MET A 187 0.39 -6.95 7.91
N GLY A 188 1.36 -6.60 7.06
CA GLY A 188 2.58 -7.38 6.89
C GLY A 188 3.53 -7.30 8.08
N TYR A 189 4.62 -8.04 8.01
CA TYR A 189 5.69 -7.99 9.01
C TYR A 189 6.33 -6.61 9.07
N GLY A 190 6.62 -6.12 10.28
CA GLY A 190 7.46 -4.94 10.50
C GLY A 190 6.95 -3.63 9.91
N VAL A 191 5.63 -3.48 9.66
CA VAL A 191 5.05 -2.28 9.01
C VAL A 191 5.58 -0.98 9.61
N PHE A 192 5.77 -0.90 10.92
CA PHE A 192 6.27 0.28 11.65
C PHE A 192 7.61 0.03 12.34
N ALA A 193 8.41 -0.92 11.85
CA ALA A 193 9.73 -1.17 12.41
C ALA A 193 10.61 0.09 12.30
N GLU A 194 11.36 0.40 13.34
CA GLU A 194 12.27 1.57 13.38
C GLU A 194 11.57 2.94 13.18
N CYS A 195 10.28 3.02 13.53
CA CYS A 195 9.55 4.30 13.62
C CYS A 195 9.73 4.89 15.03
N ASP A 196 10.92 5.38 15.36
CA ASP A 196 11.29 5.75 16.73
C ASP A 196 10.48 6.91 17.32
N ALA A 197 9.95 7.80 16.47
CA ALA A 197 9.10 8.91 16.88
C ALA A 197 7.62 8.54 17.05
N LEU A 198 7.20 7.32 16.66
CA LEU A 198 5.78 6.94 16.64
C LEU A 198 5.25 6.68 18.05
N TRP A 199 4.20 7.41 18.45
CA TRP A 199 3.52 7.29 19.73
C TRP A 199 2.02 7.02 19.57
N GLY A 200 1.48 6.15 20.40
CA GLY A 200 0.03 5.98 20.51
C GLY A 200 -0.64 5.34 19.30
N LEU A 201 0.05 4.40 18.63
CA LEU A 201 -0.55 3.61 17.56
C LEU A 201 -1.78 2.84 18.09
N THR A 202 -2.95 3.06 17.46
CA THR A 202 -4.17 2.33 17.77
C THR A 202 -4.46 1.33 16.66
N LEU A 203 -4.53 0.04 17.01
CA LEU A 203 -4.94 -1.01 16.09
C LEU A 203 -6.47 -1.08 16.02
N PRO A 204 -7.07 -1.08 14.82
CA PRO A 204 -8.52 -1.13 14.65
C PRO A 204 -9.10 -2.51 14.98
N ALA A 205 -10.38 -2.55 15.31
CA ALA A 205 -11.10 -3.80 15.58
C ALA A 205 -11.24 -4.73 14.37
N SER A 206 -11.15 -4.16 13.17
CA SER A 206 -11.23 -4.87 11.89
C SER A 206 -9.99 -5.71 11.56
N LEU A 207 -8.86 -5.46 12.23
CA LEU A 207 -7.59 -6.15 11.94
C LEU A 207 -7.70 -7.63 12.34
N THR A 208 -7.56 -8.52 11.37
CA THR A 208 -7.73 -9.98 11.54
C THR A 208 -6.47 -10.77 11.25
N GLU A 209 -5.51 -10.17 10.56
CA GLU A 209 -4.31 -10.85 10.09
C GLU A 209 -3.09 -9.95 10.22
N ILE A 210 -2.01 -10.52 10.73
CA ILE A 210 -0.70 -9.88 10.80
C ILE A 210 0.34 -10.90 10.32
N ASP A 211 1.23 -10.48 9.41
CA ASP A 211 2.30 -11.31 8.84
C ASP A 211 1.79 -12.62 8.22
N GLY A 212 0.69 -12.56 7.46
CA GLY A 212 0.08 -13.73 6.83
C GLY A 212 -0.54 -14.74 7.81
N ASN A 213 -0.52 -14.42 9.11
CA ASN A 213 -1.07 -15.30 10.15
C ASN A 213 -2.33 -14.68 10.75
N PRO A 214 -3.43 -15.46 10.83
CA PRO A 214 -4.60 -14.97 11.53
C PRO A 214 -4.27 -14.72 13.01
N ILE A 215 -4.76 -13.61 13.55
CA ILE A 215 -4.73 -13.38 14.98
C ILE A 215 -5.63 -14.46 15.64
N PRO A 216 -5.16 -15.34 16.54
CA PRO A 216 -4.08 -15.19 17.52
C PRO A 216 -2.77 -15.98 17.25
N ALA A 217 -2.50 -16.49 16.07
CA ALA A 217 -1.36 -17.39 15.82
C ALA A 217 0.00 -16.69 15.58
N ILE A 218 0.16 -15.41 15.95
CA ILE A 218 1.25 -14.57 15.49
C ILE A 218 2.51 -14.72 16.37
N PRO A 219 3.67 -15.05 15.80
CA PRO A 219 4.97 -14.83 16.45
C PRO A 219 5.40 -13.37 16.21
N LEU A 220 4.92 -12.42 17.01
CA LEU A 220 5.34 -11.03 16.88
C LEU A 220 6.71 -10.82 17.54
N SER A 221 7.69 -10.39 16.76
CA SER A 221 8.95 -9.87 17.26
C SER A 221 8.77 -8.43 17.76
N ARG A 222 9.64 -8.02 18.69
CA ARG A 222 9.67 -6.66 19.27
C ARG A 222 9.81 -5.51 18.24
N HIS A 223 10.05 -5.81 16.97
CA HIS A 223 10.19 -4.83 15.90
C HIS A 223 8.85 -4.40 15.30
N PHE A 224 7.75 -4.93 15.81
CA PHE A 224 6.45 -4.74 15.19
C PHE A 224 5.77 -3.44 15.59
N PHE A 225 6.00 -2.94 16.81
CA PHE A 225 5.27 -1.82 17.36
C PHE A 225 6.18 -0.72 17.90
N ALA A 226 5.77 0.52 17.62
CA ALA A 226 6.28 1.74 18.23
C ALA A 226 6.11 1.74 19.76
N ASN A 227 6.74 2.68 20.42
CA ASN A 227 6.90 2.80 21.87
C ASN A 227 5.59 2.81 22.70
N SER A 228 4.42 3.01 22.09
CA SER A 228 3.14 2.88 22.78
C SER A 228 2.03 2.36 21.86
N LEU A 229 1.70 1.10 22.00
CA LEU A 229 0.57 0.47 21.32
C LEU A 229 -0.71 0.66 22.11
N ARG A 230 -1.81 0.97 21.42
CA ARG A 230 -3.18 0.93 21.95
C ARG A 230 -4.05 0.03 21.10
N ILE A 231 -5.01 -0.61 21.70
CA ILE A 231 -6.00 -1.45 21.01
C ILE A 231 -7.35 -0.75 21.08
N ALA A 232 -8.10 -0.76 19.99
CA ALA A 232 -9.47 -0.26 19.99
C ALA A 232 -10.28 -1.02 21.06
N PRO A 233 -11.10 -0.33 21.87
CA PRO A 233 -11.82 -0.97 22.98
C PRO A 233 -12.77 -2.09 22.56
N ASP A 234 -13.22 -2.05 21.31
CA ASP A 234 -14.13 -3.00 20.68
C ASP A 234 -13.41 -4.07 19.84
N ASN A 235 -12.06 -4.13 19.88
CA ASN A 235 -11.33 -5.18 19.18
C ASN A 235 -11.71 -6.56 19.74
N PRO A 236 -12.26 -7.47 18.90
CA PRO A 236 -12.78 -8.75 19.39
C PRO A 236 -11.70 -9.78 19.73
N VAL A 237 -10.47 -9.56 19.31
CA VAL A 237 -9.39 -10.56 19.35
C VAL A 237 -8.21 -10.10 20.20
N LEU A 238 -7.84 -8.83 20.08
CA LEU A 238 -6.66 -8.26 20.73
C LEU A 238 -7.06 -7.44 21.96
N ARG A 239 -6.28 -7.57 23.04
CA ARG A 239 -6.39 -6.74 24.25
C ARG A 239 -5.01 -6.43 24.82
N ILE A 240 -4.90 -5.32 25.53
CA ILE A 240 -3.70 -5.00 26.32
C ILE A 240 -4.02 -5.21 27.80
N GLU A 241 -3.24 -6.04 28.45
CA GLU A 241 -3.32 -6.31 29.86
C GLU A 241 -1.92 -6.41 30.47
N ASN A 242 -1.69 -5.75 31.60
CA ASN A 242 -0.38 -5.73 32.28
C ASN A 242 0.79 -5.38 31.34
N GLN A 243 0.59 -4.42 30.44
CA GLN A 243 1.57 -3.98 29.43
C GLN A 243 1.97 -5.07 28.43
N MET A 244 1.14 -6.09 28.27
CA MET A 244 1.28 -7.13 27.26
C MET A 244 0.15 -7.02 26.24
N LEU A 245 0.48 -7.27 24.99
CA LEU A 245 -0.51 -7.49 23.93
C LEU A 245 -0.88 -8.97 23.94
N LEU A 246 -2.17 -9.22 24.04
CA LEU A 246 -2.76 -10.55 24.15
C LEU A 246 -3.71 -10.79 22.97
N ALA A 247 -3.70 -12.03 22.47
CA ALA A 247 -4.73 -12.54 21.57
C ALA A 247 -5.29 -13.84 22.18
N GLY A 248 -6.53 -13.79 22.61
CA GLY A 248 -7.12 -14.91 23.36
C GLY A 248 -6.33 -15.20 24.65
N ASP A 249 -5.78 -16.41 24.75
CA ASP A 249 -4.94 -16.91 25.84
C ASP A 249 -3.42 -16.87 25.54
N THR A 250 -3.03 -16.16 24.47
CA THR A 250 -1.64 -16.07 24.01
C THR A 250 -1.07 -14.68 24.25
N VAL A 251 0.11 -14.59 24.88
CA VAL A 251 0.92 -13.38 24.93
C VAL A 251 1.61 -13.23 23.58
N ILE A 252 1.35 -12.10 22.91
CA ILE A 252 1.97 -11.78 21.62
C ILE A 252 3.29 -11.03 21.84
N CYS A 253 3.28 -9.95 22.61
CA CYS A 253 4.46 -9.21 23.00
C CYS A 253 4.24 -8.43 24.29
N ALA A 254 5.34 -8.01 24.93
CA ALA A 254 5.32 -7.07 26.05
C ALA A 254 5.84 -5.69 25.60
N ALA A 255 5.47 -4.62 26.32
CA ALA A 255 5.98 -3.29 26.05
C ALA A 255 7.51 -3.25 26.25
N ARG A 256 8.20 -2.40 25.46
CA ARG A 256 9.69 -2.40 25.34
C ARG A 256 10.45 -2.16 26.64
N ASP A 257 9.85 -1.41 27.57
CA ASP A 257 10.55 -0.96 28.81
C ASP A 257 10.05 -1.66 30.07
N VAL A 258 9.33 -2.76 29.92
CA VAL A 258 8.79 -3.51 31.07
C VAL A 258 9.90 -4.38 31.68
N ARG A 259 10.22 -4.12 32.95
CA ARG A 259 11.22 -4.91 33.68
C ARG A 259 10.63 -6.10 34.43
N ASP A 260 9.39 -5.94 34.92
CA ASP A 260 8.65 -6.96 35.66
C ASP A 260 7.27 -7.14 35.02
N VAL A 261 7.00 -8.32 34.51
CA VAL A 261 5.74 -8.67 33.87
C VAL A 261 5.03 -9.75 34.66
N THR A 262 3.81 -9.47 35.08
CA THR A 262 2.93 -10.49 35.63
C THR A 262 2.04 -11.00 34.50
N VAL A 263 2.21 -12.27 34.13
CA VAL A 263 1.37 -12.92 33.12
C VAL A 263 -0.04 -13.09 33.71
N PRO A 264 -1.11 -12.62 33.01
CA PRO A 264 -2.48 -12.76 33.47
C PRO A 264 -2.90 -14.22 33.67
N GLU A 265 -3.88 -14.46 34.55
CA GLU A 265 -4.50 -15.77 34.67
C GLU A 265 -5.15 -16.21 33.34
N GLY A 266 -5.08 -17.51 33.05
CA GLY A 266 -5.67 -18.09 31.84
C GLY A 266 -4.79 -18.02 30.59
N ILE A 267 -3.58 -17.45 30.69
CA ILE A 267 -2.64 -17.47 29.59
C ILE A 267 -1.99 -18.85 29.49
N THR A 268 -2.09 -19.48 28.32
CA THR A 268 -1.55 -20.83 28.07
C THR A 268 -0.33 -20.82 27.16
N THR A 269 -0.12 -19.74 26.40
CA THR A 269 0.94 -19.66 25.40
C THR A 269 1.67 -18.31 25.48
N ILE A 270 2.98 -18.34 25.35
CA ILE A 270 3.84 -17.16 25.18
C ILE A 270 4.50 -17.27 23.82
N GLY A 271 4.23 -16.28 22.95
CA GLY A 271 4.80 -16.18 21.62
C GLY A 271 6.33 -16.03 21.67
N ARG A 272 7.00 -16.43 20.61
CA ARG A 272 8.46 -16.23 20.46
C ARG A 272 8.73 -14.79 20.06
N GLY A 273 9.39 -14.02 20.90
CA GLY A 273 9.80 -12.65 20.63
C GLY A 273 11.20 -12.33 21.15
#